data_95db1885333f236a8cd3ab5a9f192d9a
#
_entry.id   95db1885333f236a8cd3ab5a9f192d9a
#
_cell.length_a   1.000
_cell.length_b   1.000
_cell.length_c   1.000
_cell.angle_alpha   90.00
_cell.angle_beta   90.00
_cell.angle_gamma   90.00
#
_symmetry.space_group_name_H-M   'P 1'
#
loop_
_entity.id
_entity.type
_entity.pdbx_description
1 polymer ?
#
loop_
_entity_poly.entity_id
_entity_poly.type
_entity_poly.pdbx_seq_one_letter_code
_entity_poly.pdbx_strand_id
1 'polypeptide(L)'
;SYTLNNFKDTNSIMAILNFQKPDKVIMIDSTDFNGRFEFRPLEPGFGLTVGNALRRVLLSSLEGFAITSLRIEGIEHEFSTIKGVVEDVTEIILNLKQVRFKKQIEDSDRETVNISISNQEQLTAGDLQKYISGFQVLNHDLVICNMEKSVSLDFEITIEKGRGFVPAEENKKSGVALGTIFTDSIFTPIINVKYAVENFRVEQKTDYEKLVFDITTDGSIAPKDALTEAAKILIHHFMLFSDERITLEADEIAQTETYDEESLHMRQLLKTKLVDMDLSVRALNCLKAAEVDTLGDLVSFNKNDLMKFRNFGKKSLTELDELVHNKGLSFGMDLSKYKLDKD
;
A
#
# COMPACT_ATOMS: atom_id res chain seq x y z
N SER A 1 -37.30 36.29 -38.08
CA SER A 1 -37.70 34.97 -37.53
C SER A 1 -36.58 33.95 -37.79
N TYR A 2 -35.72 33.76 -36.81
CA TYR A 2 -34.78 32.66 -36.82
C TYR A 2 -35.11 31.79 -35.60
N THR A 3 -35.56 30.60 -35.92
CA THR A 3 -35.86 29.52 -34.99
C THR A 3 -34.57 28.99 -34.38
N LEU A 4 -34.45 29.12 -33.07
CA LEU A 4 -33.45 28.42 -32.24
C LEU A 4 -33.81 26.93 -32.23
N ASN A 5 -33.07 26.16 -32.98
CA ASN A 5 -33.07 24.70 -32.90
C ASN A 5 -32.22 24.22 -31.73
N ASN A 6 -32.85 23.45 -30.90
CA ASN A 6 -32.35 22.65 -29.81
C ASN A 6 -31.02 21.97 -30.14
N PHE A 7 -29.93 22.43 -29.50
CA PHE A 7 -28.78 21.59 -29.24
C PHE A 7 -29.17 20.66 -28.09
N LYS A 8 -29.59 19.47 -28.40
CA LYS A 8 -29.54 18.36 -27.48
C LYS A 8 -28.06 18.08 -27.21
N ASP A 9 -27.64 18.26 -25.98
CA ASP A 9 -26.38 17.76 -25.45
C ASP A 9 -26.36 16.24 -25.69
N THR A 10 -25.77 15.85 -26.80
CA THR A 10 -25.21 14.51 -26.91
C THR A 10 -23.93 14.53 -26.11
N ASN A 11 -24.00 14.10 -24.87
CA ASN A 11 -22.84 13.55 -24.17
C ASN A 11 -22.30 12.40 -25.03
N SER A 12 -21.48 12.77 -25.99
CA SER A 12 -20.60 11.83 -26.66
C SER A 12 -19.54 11.44 -25.65
N ILE A 13 -19.89 10.49 -24.79
CA ILE A 13 -18.90 9.66 -24.14
C ILE A 13 -18.13 9.08 -25.31
N MET A 14 -16.93 9.63 -25.58
CA MET A 14 -15.98 8.98 -26.50
C MET A 14 -15.92 7.54 -26.02
N ALA A 15 -16.49 6.62 -26.81
CA ALA A 15 -16.32 5.22 -26.58
C ALA A 15 -14.81 4.98 -26.66
N ILE A 16 -14.15 4.91 -25.50
CA ILE A 16 -12.77 4.47 -25.42
C ILE A 16 -12.81 3.12 -26.11
N LEU A 17 -12.13 3.04 -27.27
CA LEU A 17 -11.95 1.77 -27.96
C LEU A 17 -11.60 0.75 -26.89
N ASN A 18 -12.34 -0.35 -26.83
CA ASN A 18 -12.13 -1.36 -25.80
C ASN A 18 -10.72 -1.94 -25.97
N PHE A 19 -9.78 -1.35 -25.23
CA PHE A 19 -8.45 -1.94 -25.09
C PHE A 19 -8.60 -3.34 -24.52
N GLN A 20 -7.84 -4.29 -25.06
CA GLN A 20 -7.73 -5.60 -24.45
C GLN A 20 -7.17 -5.41 -23.03
N LYS A 21 -8.03 -5.58 -22.04
CA LYS A 21 -7.57 -5.47 -20.64
C LYS A 21 -6.60 -6.60 -20.34
N PRO A 22 -5.43 -6.27 -19.75
CA PRO A 22 -4.53 -7.30 -19.25
C PRO A 22 -5.24 -8.14 -18.20
N ASP A 23 -4.87 -9.41 -18.16
CA ASP A 23 -5.21 -10.27 -17.04
C ASP A 23 -4.46 -9.81 -15.77
N LYS A 24 -4.69 -10.50 -14.67
CA LYS A 24 -3.93 -10.24 -13.44
C LYS A 24 -2.43 -10.40 -13.69
N VAL A 25 -1.62 -9.60 -12.99
CA VAL A 25 -0.18 -9.84 -12.92
C VAL A 25 0.05 -11.24 -12.35
N ILE A 26 0.70 -12.10 -13.12
CA ILE A 26 1.00 -13.47 -12.72
C ILE A 26 2.40 -13.48 -12.13
N MET A 27 2.50 -13.83 -10.85
CA MET A 27 3.78 -14.10 -10.21
C MET A 27 4.16 -15.56 -10.51
N ILE A 28 5.23 -15.76 -11.29
CA ILE A 28 5.67 -17.10 -11.71
C ILE A 28 6.54 -17.73 -10.66
N ASP A 29 7.48 -16.95 -10.13
CA ASP A 29 8.44 -17.38 -9.12
C ASP A 29 8.70 -16.21 -8.17
N SER A 30 8.77 -16.49 -6.88
CA SER A 30 9.08 -15.49 -5.87
C SER A 30 9.79 -16.14 -4.70
N THR A 31 10.95 -15.56 -4.39
CA THR A 31 11.64 -15.73 -3.12
C THR A 31 11.56 -14.40 -2.36
N ASP A 32 12.11 -14.35 -1.15
CA ASP A 32 12.17 -13.10 -0.38
C ASP A 32 12.96 -11.98 -1.08
N PHE A 33 13.88 -12.36 -1.97
CA PHE A 33 14.79 -11.43 -2.66
C PHE A 33 14.53 -11.30 -4.16
N ASN A 34 13.95 -12.31 -4.80
CA ASN A 34 13.74 -12.34 -6.25
C ASN A 34 12.29 -12.61 -6.58
N GLY A 35 11.77 -11.88 -7.57
CA GLY A 35 10.43 -12.09 -8.09
C GLY A 35 10.39 -12.01 -9.61
N ARG A 36 9.71 -12.96 -10.23
CA ARG A 36 9.43 -12.95 -11.66
C ARG A 36 7.94 -12.79 -11.90
N PHE A 37 7.59 -11.76 -12.67
CA PHE A 37 6.20 -11.37 -12.92
C PHE A 37 5.93 -11.35 -14.42
N GLU A 38 4.77 -11.87 -14.82
CA GLU A 38 4.24 -11.74 -16.18
C GLU A 38 3.00 -10.85 -16.19
N PHE A 39 2.93 -9.98 -17.19
CA PHE A 39 1.82 -9.09 -17.43
C PHE A 39 1.37 -9.23 -18.89
N ARG A 40 0.18 -9.80 -19.11
CA ARG A 40 -0.35 -10.14 -20.44
C ARG A 40 -1.87 -10.28 -20.43
N PRO A 41 -2.56 -10.16 -21.59
CA PRO A 41 -2.04 -9.64 -22.86
C PRO A 41 -1.92 -8.11 -22.82
N LEU A 42 -0.98 -7.55 -23.53
CA LEU A 42 -0.82 -6.10 -23.73
C LEU A 42 -0.98 -5.78 -25.21
N GLU A 43 -1.56 -4.62 -25.53
CA GLU A 43 -1.57 -4.08 -26.87
C GLU A 43 -0.14 -3.75 -27.33
N PRO A 44 0.15 -3.79 -28.64
CA PRO A 44 1.47 -3.51 -29.19
C PRO A 44 2.03 -2.16 -28.72
N GLY A 45 3.27 -2.15 -28.23
CA GLY A 45 3.97 -0.97 -27.70
C GLY A 45 3.76 -0.67 -26.24
N PHE A 46 2.70 -1.23 -25.58
CA PHE A 46 2.46 -1.02 -24.15
C PHE A 46 3.47 -1.74 -23.27
N GLY A 47 4.00 -2.88 -23.70
CA GLY A 47 5.03 -3.61 -22.98
C GLY A 47 6.28 -2.75 -22.74
N LEU A 48 6.76 -2.05 -23.76
CA LEU A 48 7.90 -1.15 -23.64
C LEU A 48 7.58 0.06 -22.75
N THR A 49 6.41 0.69 -22.94
CA THR A 49 5.99 1.88 -22.20
C THR A 49 5.88 1.58 -20.70
N VAL A 50 5.12 0.55 -20.36
CA VAL A 50 4.89 0.13 -18.97
C VAL A 50 6.18 -0.41 -18.34
N GLY A 51 6.91 -1.23 -19.08
CA GLY A 51 8.16 -1.82 -18.64
C GLY A 51 9.22 -0.78 -18.28
N ASN A 52 9.43 0.21 -19.15
CA ASN A 52 10.39 1.27 -18.90
C ASN A 52 9.96 2.18 -17.74
N ALA A 53 8.69 2.55 -17.68
CA ALA A 53 8.16 3.39 -16.60
C ALA A 53 8.33 2.72 -15.22
N LEU A 54 7.88 1.48 -15.07
CA LEU A 54 8.00 0.72 -13.83
C LEU A 54 9.46 0.49 -13.43
N ARG A 55 10.31 0.10 -14.39
CA ARG A 55 11.74 -0.10 -14.13
C ARG A 55 12.39 1.17 -13.58
N ARG A 56 12.11 2.33 -14.15
CA ARG A 56 12.68 3.61 -13.69
C ARG A 56 12.22 3.94 -12.28
N VAL A 57 10.93 3.80 -12.00
CA VAL A 57 10.37 4.08 -10.67
C VAL A 57 10.92 3.10 -9.62
N LEU A 58 11.00 1.81 -9.94
CA LEU A 58 11.58 0.80 -9.04
C LEU A 58 13.01 1.17 -8.64
N LEU A 59 13.85 1.58 -9.59
CA LEU A 59 15.27 1.86 -9.32
C LEU A 59 15.53 3.20 -8.62
N SER A 60 14.60 4.18 -8.69
CA SER A 60 14.90 5.55 -8.23
C SER A 60 13.95 6.10 -7.18
N SER A 61 12.74 5.55 -7.04
CA SER A 61 11.67 6.26 -6.33
C SER A 61 11.14 5.55 -5.09
N LEU A 62 11.52 4.29 -4.87
CA LEU A 62 11.13 3.56 -3.68
C LEU A 62 11.89 4.06 -2.45
N GLU A 63 11.21 4.03 -1.32
CA GLU A 63 11.77 4.40 -0.04
C GLU A 63 12.62 3.27 0.55
N GLY A 64 13.64 3.64 1.31
CA GLY A 64 14.49 2.70 2.04
C GLY A 64 15.22 3.40 3.18
N PHE A 65 16.14 2.68 3.82
CA PHE A 65 16.88 3.14 4.98
C PHE A 65 18.37 2.96 4.73
N ALA A 66 19.15 3.96 5.12
CA ALA A 66 20.61 3.93 4.97
C ALA A 66 21.28 4.76 6.06
N ILE A 67 22.56 4.54 6.27
CA ILE A 67 23.40 5.36 7.13
C ILE A 67 23.67 6.68 6.39
N THR A 68 23.39 7.81 7.07
CA THR A 68 23.58 9.16 6.53
C THR A 68 24.76 9.88 7.16
N SER A 69 25.15 9.51 8.38
CA SER A 69 26.30 10.07 9.06
C SER A 69 26.99 9.07 9.98
N LEU A 70 28.28 9.28 10.15
CA LEU A 70 29.17 8.51 11.01
C LEU A 70 30.01 9.49 11.83
N ARG A 71 30.24 9.21 13.11
CA ARG A 71 31.18 9.91 13.96
C ARG A 71 31.98 8.89 14.74
N ILE A 72 33.29 8.88 14.55
CA ILE A 72 34.21 7.98 15.25
C ILE A 72 34.98 8.80 16.29
N GLU A 73 35.11 8.30 17.51
CA GLU A 73 35.83 9.01 18.55
C GLU A 73 37.33 9.16 18.20
N GLY A 74 37.84 10.40 18.31
CA GLY A 74 39.23 10.73 17.97
C GLY A 74 39.50 10.91 16.47
N ILE A 75 38.47 10.86 15.60
CA ILE A 75 38.62 11.03 14.16
C ILE A 75 37.87 12.31 13.72
N GLU A 76 38.55 13.15 12.96
CA GLU A 76 38.01 14.44 12.50
C GLU A 76 37.59 14.44 11.03
N HIS A 77 38.14 13.53 10.21
CA HIS A 77 37.85 13.45 8.75
C HIS A 77 38.02 12.02 8.21
N GLU A 78 37.42 11.77 7.07
CA GLU A 78 37.32 10.47 6.39
C GLU A 78 38.69 9.88 5.94
N PHE A 79 39.70 10.69 5.75
CA PHE A 79 41.03 10.27 5.28
C PHE A 79 41.97 9.88 6.43
N SER A 80 41.43 9.62 7.62
CA SER A 80 42.21 9.22 8.81
C SER A 80 42.37 7.71 8.86
N THR A 81 43.35 7.28 9.66
CA THR A 81 43.56 5.87 10.02
C THR A 81 43.33 5.68 11.50
N ILE A 82 42.87 4.51 11.91
CA ILE A 82 42.62 4.14 13.28
C ILE A 82 43.72 3.16 13.71
N LYS A 83 44.44 3.46 14.78
CA LYS A 83 45.52 2.60 15.23
C LYS A 83 45.01 1.23 15.68
N GLY A 84 45.56 0.16 15.06
CA GLY A 84 45.17 -1.23 15.35
C GLY A 84 43.90 -1.68 14.59
N VAL A 85 43.38 -0.89 13.66
CA VAL A 85 42.39 -1.27 12.66
C VAL A 85 43.11 -1.38 11.32
N VAL A 86 42.76 -2.40 10.53
CA VAL A 86 43.40 -2.68 9.25
C VAL A 86 42.90 -1.71 8.16
N GLU A 87 41.60 -1.51 8.10
CA GLU A 87 40.95 -0.63 7.15
C GLU A 87 41.07 0.84 7.57
N ASP A 88 41.24 1.73 6.63
CA ASP A 88 41.11 3.16 6.87
C ASP A 88 39.64 3.59 7.05
N VAL A 89 39.42 4.82 7.49
CA VAL A 89 38.07 5.33 7.73
C VAL A 89 37.23 5.37 6.43
N THR A 90 37.85 5.63 5.28
CA THR A 90 37.20 5.62 3.99
C THR A 90 36.68 4.22 3.65
N GLU A 91 37.47 3.18 3.86
CA GLU A 91 37.06 1.78 3.65
C GLU A 91 35.97 1.38 4.62
N ILE A 92 36.05 1.77 5.89
CA ILE A 92 34.98 1.55 6.87
C ILE A 92 33.65 2.20 6.40
N ILE A 93 33.72 3.44 5.92
CA ILE A 93 32.53 4.12 5.38
C ILE A 93 31.96 3.36 4.17
N LEU A 94 32.80 2.92 3.25
CA LEU A 94 32.36 2.16 2.07
C LEU A 94 31.69 0.84 2.45
N ASN A 95 32.20 0.17 3.48
CA ASN A 95 31.59 -1.06 4.01
C ASN A 95 30.26 -0.77 4.74
N LEU A 96 30.20 0.28 5.55
CA LEU A 96 28.98 0.71 6.24
C LEU A 96 27.86 1.08 5.26
N LYS A 97 28.16 1.68 4.11
CA LYS A 97 27.19 2.00 3.05
C LYS A 97 26.53 0.76 2.43
N GLN A 98 27.15 -0.42 2.59
CA GLN A 98 26.61 -1.67 2.08
C GLN A 98 25.64 -2.34 3.07
N VAL A 99 25.58 -1.88 4.32
CA VAL A 99 24.65 -2.43 5.32
C VAL A 99 23.21 -2.14 4.91
N ARG A 100 22.37 -3.17 4.96
CA ARG A 100 20.96 -3.08 4.58
C ARG A 100 20.07 -3.19 5.79
N PHE A 101 19.09 -2.30 5.85
CA PHE A 101 18.20 -2.14 6.99
C PHE A 101 16.75 -2.39 6.59
N LYS A 102 16.03 -3.11 7.45
CA LYS A 102 14.57 -3.26 7.38
C LYS A 102 13.97 -2.63 8.61
N LYS A 103 12.96 -1.79 8.43
CA LYS A 103 12.23 -1.15 9.52
C LYS A 103 11.49 -2.19 10.36
N GLN A 104 11.59 -2.09 11.70
CA GLN A 104 10.87 -2.95 12.66
C GLN A 104 9.79 -2.18 13.42
N ILE A 105 9.99 -0.89 13.67
CA ILE A 105 9.08 -0.04 14.44
C ILE A 105 8.48 1.00 13.51
N GLU A 106 7.16 1.07 13.39
CA GLU A 106 6.46 1.91 12.40
C GLU A 106 6.73 3.42 12.55
N ASP A 107 6.91 3.92 13.75
CA ASP A 107 7.04 5.36 14.02
C ASP A 107 8.48 5.90 13.96
N SER A 108 9.50 5.06 13.70
CA SER A 108 10.89 5.48 13.67
C SER A 108 11.42 5.63 12.25
N ASP A 109 11.46 6.85 11.73
CA ASP A 109 12.08 7.16 10.44
C ASP A 109 13.56 7.57 10.58
N ARG A 110 14.05 7.72 11.82
CA ARG A 110 15.45 8.06 12.14
C ARG A 110 15.86 7.42 13.46
N GLU A 111 17.05 6.85 13.49
CA GLU A 111 17.70 6.36 14.72
C GLU A 111 19.18 6.76 14.72
N THR A 112 19.63 7.30 15.85
CA THR A 112 21.07 7.58 16.10
C THR A 112 21.53 6.63 17.18
N VAL A 113 22.57 5.89 16.91
CA VAL A 113 23.03 4.78 17.75
C VAL A 113 24.51 4.95 18.07
N ASN A 114 24.84 4.87 19.37
CA ASN A 114 26.21 4.82 19.83
C ASN A 114 26.63 3.36 19.98
N ILE A 115 27.76 3.01 19.38
CA ILE A 115 28.28 1.66 19.27
C ILE A 115 29.65 1.63 19.89
N SER A 116 29.88 0.71 20.82
CA SER A 116 31.17 0.50 21.47
C SER A 116 31.58 -0.96 21.30
N ILE A 117 32.67 -1.19 20.58
CA ILE A 117 33.17 -2.53 20.25
C ILE A 117 34.56 -2.69 20.83
N SER A 118 34.74 -3.75 21.58
CA SER A 118 36.05 -4.10 22.17
C SER A 118 36.25 -5.61 22.21
N ASN A 119 37.48 -6.04 22.27
CA ASN A 119 37.87 -7.45 22.42
C ASN A 119 37.39 -8.38 21.29
N GLN A 120 37.31 -7.83 20.06
CA GLN A 120 36.96 -8.56 18.84
C GLN A 120 38.09 -8.39 17.80
N GLU A 121 38.23 -9.36 16.90
CA GLU A 121 39.19 -9.28 15.77
C GLU A 121 38.52 -8.74 14.51
N GLN A 122 37.19 -8.73 14.47
CA GLN A 122 36.42 -8.34 13.30
C GLN A 122 35.13 -7.70 13.75
N LEU A 123 34.77 -6.59 13.12
CA LEU A 123 33.45 -5.94 13.24
C LEU A 123 32.60 -6.33 12.04
N THR A 124 31.45 -6.91 12.30
CA THR A 124 30.47 -7.28 11.28
C THR A 124 29.19 -6.42 11.36
N ALA A 125 28.43 -6.39 10.29
CA ALA A 125 27.12 -5.71 10.29
C ALA A 125 26.17 -6.33 11.34
N GLY A 126 26.28 -7.63 11.63
CA GLY A 126 25.53 -8.30 12.68
C GLY A 126 25.82 -7.80 14.08
N ASP A 127 27.02 -7.29 14.34
CA ASP A 127 27.37 -6.69 15.64
C ASP A 127 26.62 -5.37 15.86
N LEU A 128 26.33 -4.60 14.80
CA LEU A 128 25.55 -3.37 14.88
C LEU A 128 24.13 -3.63 15.38
N GLN A 129 23.56 -4.79 15.05
CA GLN A 129 22.20 -5.15 15.46
C GLN A 129 21.99 -5.14 16.97
N LYS A 130 23.03 -5.38 17.75
CA LYS A 130 22.96 -5.38 19.22
C LYS A 130 22.62 -4.00 19.80
N TYR A 131 22.90 -2.95 19.06
CA TYR A 131 22.73 -1.56 19.46
C TYR A 131 21.54 -0.89 18.80
N ILE A 132 21.08 -1.43 17.65
CA ILE A 132 19.97 -0.89 16.85
C ILE A 132 18.67 -1.53 17.31
N SER A 133 17.66 -0.72 17.58
CA SER A 133 16.35 -1.19 18.06
C SER A 133 15.21 -0.93 17.04
N GLY A 134 15.27 0.14 16.28
CA GLY A 134 14.24 0.50 15.31
C GLY A 134 14.34 -0.23 13.97
N PHE A 135 15.50 -0.79 13.69
CA PHE A 135 15.81 -1.44 12.41
C PHE A 135 16.42 -2.82 12.59
N GLN A 136 16.18 -3.69 11.64
CA GLN A 136 16.84 -4.98 11.50
C GLN A 136 17.92 -4.88 10.44
N VAL A 137 19.13 -5.34 10.74
CA VAL A 137 20.20 -5.54 9.77
C VAL A 137 19.92 -6.81 8.99
N LEU A 138 20.00 -6.78 7.66
CA LEU A 138 19.69 -7.94 6.80
C LEU A 138 20.94 -8.75 6.44
N ASN A 139 22.07 -8.09 6.21
CA ASN A 139 23.33 -8.71 5.78
C ASN A 139 24.33 -8.82 6.92
N HIS A 140 24.00 -9.66 7.92
CA HIS A 140 24.78 -9.83 9.15
C HIS A 140 26.26 -10.19 8.93
N ASP A 141 26.55 -10.96 7.87
CA ASP A 141 27.89 -11.49 7.60
C ASP A 141 28.83 -10.47 6.93
N LEU A 142 28.31 -9.28 6.60
CA LEU A 142 29.14 -8.23 6.00
C LEU A 142 30.20 -7.75 6.99
N VAL A 143 31.45 -7.89 6.61
CA VAL A 143 32.61 -7.38 7.39
C VAL A 143 32.76 -5.89 7.18
N ILE A 144 32.79 -5.12 8.26
CA ILE A 144 32.98 -3.68 8.24
C ILE A 144 34.47 -3.33 8.38
N CYS A 145 35.13 -3.91 9.37
CA CYS A 145 36.58 -3.77 9.52
C CYS A 145 37.17 -4.92 10.34
N ASN A 146 38.49 -5.10 10.20
CA ASN A 146 39.29 -6.00 10.98
C ASN A 146 40.16 -5.19 11.97
N MET A 147 40.27 -5.63 13.22
CA MET A 147 40.96 -4.90 14.27
C MET A 147 41.74 -5.83 15.23
N GLU A 148 42.69 -5.29 15.93
CA GLU A 148 43.37 -6.00 17.02
C GLU A 148 42.43 -6.10 18.24
N LYS A 149 42.47 -7.20 18.99
CA LYS A 149 41.70 -7.39 20.22
C LYS A 149 41.87 -6.32 21.28
N SER A 150 42.99 -5.65 21.26
CA SER A 150 43.32 -4.59 22.20
C SER A 150 42.62 -3.25 21.90
N VAL A 151 42.05 -3.12 20.73
CA VAL A 151 41.40 -1.89 20.26
C VAL A 151 39.98 -1.80 20.80
N SER A 152 39.59 -0.63 21.30
CA SER A 152 38.21 -0.22 21.53
C SER A 152 37.84 0.77 20.45
N LEU A 153 36.77 0.47 19.71
CA LEU A 153 36.22 1.33 18.66
C LEU A 153 34.86 1.86 19.11
N ASP A 154 34.82 3.17 19.36
CA ASP A 154 33.62 3.88 19.78
C ASP A 154 33.18 4.82 18.65
N PHE A 155 31.95 4.60 18.16
CA PHE A 155 31.42 5.38 17.06
C PHE A 155 29.90 5.51 17.13
N GLU A 156 29.40 6.56 16.51
CA GLU A 156 27.98 6.86 16.38
C GLU A 156 27.60 6.79 14.91
N ILE A 157 26.48 6.12 14.61
CA ILE A 157 25.87 6.11 13.28
C ILE A 157 24.46 6.68 13.34
N THR A 158 24.04 7.35 12.27
CA THR A 158 22.65 7.78 12.10
C THR A 158 22.07 7.07 10.91
N ILE A 159 20.97 6.35 11.13
CA ILE A 159 20.17 5.68 10.10
C ILE A 159 18.97 6.56 9.83
N GLU A 160 18.66 6.84 8.57
CA GLU A 160 17.53 7.68 8.17
C GLU A 160 16.77 7.06 6.99
N LYS A 161 15.52 7.47 6.83
CA LYS A 161 14.66 7.16 5.70
C LYS A 161 14.98 8.11 4.53
N GLY A 162 15.01 7.57 3.32
CA GLY A 162 15.19 8.37 2.11
C GLY A 162 14.78 7.63 0.85
N ARG A 163 15.11 8.21 -0.30
CA ARG A 163 14.81 7.65 -1.62
C ARG A 163 16.02 7.72 -2.54
N GLY A 164 16.20 6.66 -3.33
CA GLY A 164 17.22 6.61 -4.36
C GLY A 164 18.64 6.77 -3.81
N PHE A 165 19.41 7.68 -4.38
CA PHE A 165 20.76 8.03 -3.98
C PHE A 165 20.82 9.49 -3.53
N VAL A 166 21.38 9.74 -2.36
CA VAL A 166 21.58 11.08 -1.82
C VAL A 166 23.08 11.27 -1.53
N PRO A 167 23.74 12.25 -2.16
CA PRO A 167 25.15 12.53 -1.91
C PRO A 167 25.39 13.12 -0.51
N ALA A 168 26.60 12.96 -0.01
CA ALA A 168 27.00 13.41 1.32
C ALA A 168 26.75 14.91 1.57
N GLU A 169 26.91 15.74 0.52
CA GLU A 169 26.68 17.18 0.60
C GLU A 169 25.22 17.52 0.96
N GLU A 170 24.27 16.75 0.43
CA GLU A 170 22.84 16.93 0.71
C GLU A 170 22.44 16.40 2.09
N ASN A 171 23.17 15.41 2.59
CA ASN A 171 22.99 14.89 3.95
C ASN A 171 23.49 15.84 5.04
N LYS A 172 24.31 16.84 4.69
CA LYS A 172 24.88 17.78 5.65
C LYS A 172 23.79 18.59 6.36
N LYS A 173 23.80 18.51 7.69
CA LYS A 173 22.88 19.25 8.57
C LYS A 173 23.68 20.26 9.40
N SER A 174 23.10 21.44 9.62
CA SER A 174 23.67 22.45 10.50
C SER A 174 23.50 22.06 11.97
N GLY A 175 24.47 22.43 12.82
CA GLY A 175 24.37 22.22 14.27
C GLY A 175 24.71 20.81 14.76
N VAL A 176 25.40 20.00 13.95
CA VAL A 176 25.89 18.69 14.36
C VAL A 176 27.23 18.78 15.12
N ALA A 177 27.59 17.74 15.86
CA ALA A 177 28.83 17.67 16.59
C ALA A 177 30.05 17.71 15.65
N LEU A 178 31.15 18.31 16.12
CA LEU A 178 32.43 18.28 15.40
C LEU A 178 32.90 16.84 15.19
N GLY A 179 33.53 16.59 14.05
CA GLY A 179 33.99 15.25 13.67
C GLY A 179 32.87 14.35 13.08
N THR A 180 31.65 14.87 12.86
CA THR A 180 30.61 14.12 12.14
C THR A 180 30.94 14.10 10.66
N ILE A 181 31.10 12.90 10.11
CA ILE A 181 31.32 12.63 8.69
C ILE A 181 29.99 12.25 8.07
N PHE A 182 29.56 13.00 7.07
CA PHE A 182 28.37 12.66 6.29
C PHE A 182 28.74 11.73 5.14
N THR A 183 27.89 10.74 4.89
CA THR A 183 28.13 9.73 3.87
C THR A 183 27.11 9.86 2.75
N ASP A 184 27.51 9.47 1.53
CA ASP A 184 26.52 9.21 0.48
C ASP A 184 25.65 8.04 0.90
N SER A 185 24.35 8.14 0.67
CA SER A 185 23.39 7.16 1.13
C SER A 185 22.65 6.53 -0.05
N ILE A 186 22.63 5.20 -0.10
CA ILE A 186 21.89 4.41 -1.09
C ILE A 186 20.65 3.86 -0.41
N PHE A 187 19.54 4.55 -0.59
CA PHE A 187 18.25 4.19 0.04
C PHE A 187 17.46 3.16 -0.75
N THR A 188 17.72 3.02 -2.07
CA THR A 188 16.94 2.12 -2.91
C THR A 188 17.02 0.67 -2.42
N PRO A 189 15.87 0.02 -2.17
CA PRO A 189 15.82 -1.39 -1.79
C PRO A 189 15.97 -2.34 -2.98
N ILE A 190 16.04 -1.81 -4.19
CA ILE A 190 16.11 -2.58 -5.42
C ILE A 190 17.56 -2.72 -5.88
N ILE A 191 18.02 -3.96 -5.97
CA ILE A 191 19.36 -4.29 -6.46
C ILE A 191 19.37 -4.32 -7.99
N ASN A 192 18.38 -4.98 -8.60
CA ASN A 192 18.32 -5.14 -10.05
C ASN A 192 16.88 -5.26 -10.55
N VAL A 193 16.63 -4.67 -11.72
CA VAL A 193 15.37 -4.84 -12.45
C VAL A 193 15.68 -5.09 -13.92
N LYS A 194 15.22 -6.22 -14.41
CA LYS A 194 15.23 -6.55 -15.84
C LYS A 194 13.80 -6.69 -16.33
N TYR A 195 13.54 -6.28 -17.56
CA TYR A 195 12.29 -6.62 -18.23
C TYR A 195 12.54 -7.04 -19.67
N ALA A 196 11.64 -7.89 -20.17
CA ALA A 196 11.61 -8.32 -21.55
C ALA A 196 10.17 -8.21 -22.09
N VAL A 197 10.05 -7.86 -23.34
CA VAL A 197 8.78 -7.85 -24.06
C VAL A 197 8.81 -8.99 -25.05
N GLU A 198 7.83 -9.89 -24.96
CA GLU A 198 7.71 -11.06 -25.81
C GLU A 198 6.37 -11.01 -26.54
N ASN A 199 6.31 -11.59 -27.76
CA ASN A 199 5.06 -11.71 -28.50
C ASN A 199 4.12 -12.67 -27.76
N PHE A 200 2.84 -12.32 -27.71
CA PHE A 200 1.81 -13.13 -27.10
C PHE A 200 0.63 -13.32 -28.04
N ARG A 201 0.15 -14.54 -28.13
CA ARG A 201 -0.98 -14.87 -29.00
C ARG A 201 -2.30 -14.90 -28.20
N VAL A 202 -3.30 -14.18 -28.68
CA VAL A 202 -4.67 -14.23 -28.20
C VAL A 202 -5.56 -14.70 -29.35
N GLU A 203 -6.10 -15.91 -29.25
CA GLU A 203 -6.90 -16.55 -30.30
C GLU A 203 -6.17 -16.62 -31.66
N GLN A 204 -6.62 -15.85 -32.68
CA GLN A 204 -6.02 -15.79 -34.00
C GLN A 204 -5.05 -14.62 -34.17
N LYS A 205 -5.00 -13.66 -33.23
CA LYS A 205 -4.13 -12.49 -33.28
C LYS A 205 -2.81 -12.81 -32.57
N THR A 206 -1.70 -12.53 -33.24
CA THR A 206 -0.34 -12.79 -32.74
C THR A 206 0.39 -11.51 -32.32
N ASP A 207 -0.26 -10.36 -32.39
CA ASP A 207 0.38 -9.03 -32.30
C ASP A 207 0.37 -8.49 -30.87
N TYR A 208 -0.17 -9.23 -29.90
CA TYR A 208 -0.14 -8.84 -28.50
C TYR A 208 1.23 -9.04 -27.89
N GLU A 209 1.48 -8.32 -26.80
CA GLU A 209 2.73 -8.37 -26.07
C GLU A 209 2.53 -9.03 -24.68
N LYS A 210 3.58 -9.66 -24.22
CA LYS A 210 3.75 -10.14 -22.85
C LYS A 210 4.96 -9.45 -22.25
N LEU A 211 4.76 -8.74 -21.16
CA LEU A 211 5.83 -8.10 -20.41
C LEU A 211 6.25 -9.02 -19.26
N VAL A 212 7.53 -9.32 -19.20
CA VAL A 212 8.14 -10.14 -18.13
C VAL A 212 9.08 -9.25 -17.34
N PHE A 213 8.92 -9.24 -16.01
CA PHE A 213 9.80 -8.55 -15.08
C PHE A 213 10.56 -9.55 -14.22
N ASP A 214 11.87 -9.33 -14.09
CA ASP A 214 12.70 -9.95 -13.06
C ASP A 214 13.19 -8.85 -12.11
N ILE A 215 12.76 -8.92 -10.84
CA ILE A 215 13.07 -7.94 -9.81
C ILE A 215 13.88 -8.60 -8.72
N THR A 216 15.03 -8.02 -8.37
CA THR A 216 15.86 -8.44 -7.25
C THR A 216 15.91 -7.31 -6.22
N THR A 217 15.55 -7.63 -4.97
CA THR A 217 15.57 -6.71 -3.83
C THR A 217 16.68 -7.08 -2.85
N ASP A 218 16.96 -6.20 -1.91
CA ASP A 218 17.89 -6.43 -0.81
C ASP A 218 17.26 -7.18 0.40
N GLY A 219 15.95 -7.52 0.29
CA GLY A 219 15.18 -8.20 1.34
C GLY A 219 14.45 -7.26 2.29
N SER A 220 14.68 -5.95 2.24
CA SER A 220 13.93 -4.99 3.05
C SER A 220 12.46 -4.89 2.63
N ILE A 221 12.19 -5.10 1.34
CA ILE A 221 10.85 -5.17 0.74
C ILE A 221 10.73 -6.42 -0.14
N ALA A 222 9.58 -7.07 -0.13
CA ALA A 222 9.32 -8.18 -1.03
C ALA A 222 9.15 -7.68 -2.49
N PRO A 223 9.60 -8.44 -3.51
CA PRO A 223 9.50 -8.01 -4.92
C PRO A 223 8.09 -7.65 -5.37
N LYS A 224 7.07 -8.35 -4.86
CA LYS A 224 5.65 -8.06 -5.13
C LYS A 224 5.23 -6.70 -4.58
N ASP A 225 5.62 -6.41 -3.35
CA ASP A 225 5.27 -5.14 -2.70
C ASP A 225 6.01 -3.98 -3.36
N ALA A 226 7.28 -4.18 -3.73
CA ALA A 226 8.05 -3.20 -4.49
C ALA A 226 7.38 -2.83 -5.83
N LEU A 227 6.88 -3.84 -6.57
CA LEU A 227 6.16 -3.61 -7.82
C LEU A 227 4.85 -2.85 -7.57
N THR A 228 4.12 -3.20 -6.52
CA THR A 228 2.89 -2.52 -6.13
C THR A 228 3.13 -1.06 -5.76
N GLU A 229 4.15 -0.78 -4.95
CA GLU A 229 4.50 0.59 -4.58
C GLU A 229 4.95 1.42 -5.80
N ALA A 230 5.74 0.84 -6.71
CA ALA A 230 6.12 1.51 -7.95
C ALA A 230 4.91 1.85 -8.83
N ALA A 231 3.94 0.94 -8.91
CA ALA A 231 2.69 1.18 -9.64
C ALA A 231 1.86 2.29 -8.99
N LYS A 232 1.73 2.32 -7.66
CA LYS A 232 1.05 3.39 -6.92
C LYS A 232 1.66 4.77 -7.20
N ILE A 233 3.00 4.86 -7.21
CA ILE A 233 3.71 6.11 -7.53
C ILE A 233 3.36 6.59 -8.95
N LEU A 234 3.35 5.69 -9.94
CA LEU A 234 2.98 6.03 -11.31
C LEU A 234 1.52 6.49 -11.42
N ILE A 235 0.60 5.76 -10.80
CA ILE A 235 -0.83 6.10 -10.79
C ILE A 235 -1.01 7.50 -10.18
N HIS A 236 -0.38 7.79 -9.04
CA HIS A 236 -0.46 9.09 -8.38
C HIS A 236 -0.02 10.24 -9.29
N HIS A 237 1.05 10.04 -10.08
CA HIS A 237 1.51 11.04 -11.02
C HIS A 237 0.58 11.17 -12.24
N PHE A 238 0.08 10.06 -12.79
CA PHE A 238 -0.81 10.09 -13.95
C PHE A 238 -2.19 10.67 -13.62
N MET A 239 -2.66 10.54 -12.40
CA MET A 239 -3.90 11.19 -11.96
C MET A 239 -3.92 12.70 -12.14
N LEU A 240 -2.75 13.36 -12.10
CA LEU A 240 -2.64 14.79 -12.34
C LEU A 240 -2.95 15.19 -13.80
N PHE A 241 -2.90 14.25 -14.74
CA PHE A 241 -3.24 14.47 -16.15
C PHE A 241 -4.66 14.05 -16.47
N SER A 242 -5.41 13.48 -15.53
CA SER A 242 -6.81 13.09 -15.68
C SER A 242 -7.67 14.12 -14.95
N ASP A 243 -8.70 14.65 -15.64
CA ASP A 243 -9.69 15.53 -15.03
C ASP A 243 -10.65 14.77 -14.09
N GLU A 244 -10.71 13.45 -14.22
CA GLU A 244 -11.45 12.59 -13.32
C GLU A 244 -10.61 12.30 -12.07
N ARG A 245 -11.18 12.57 -10.92
CA ARG A 245 -10.63 12.06 -9.65
C ARG A 245 -10.82 10.55 -9.63
N ILE A 246 -9.85 9.84 -10.16
CA ILE A 246 -9.76 8.39 -9.94
C ILE A 246 -9.45 8.23 -8.45
N THR A 247 -10.48 8.05 -7.67
CA THR A 247 -10.34 7.73 -6.26
C THR A 247 -9.66 6.36 -6.22
N LEU A 248 -8.41 6.32 -5.77
CA LEU A 248 -7.74 5.07 -5.42
C LEU A 248 -8.40 4.56 -4.12
N GLU A 249 -9.68 4.27 -4.18
CA GLU A 249 -10.44 3.65 -3.09
C GLU A 249 -9.96 2.24 -2.75
N ALA A 250 -8.91 1.75 -3.45
CA ALA A 250 -8.38 0.42 -3.22
C ALA A 250 -7.74 0.25 -1.82
N ASP A 251 -7.23 1.31 -1.20
CA ASP A 251 -6.66 1.18 0.15
C ASP A 251 -7.71 1.42 1.26
N GLU A 252 -8.78 2.16 0.98
CA GLU A 252 -9.95 2.21 1.87
C GLU A 252 -10.87 0.99 1.68
N ILE A 253 -10.93 0.41 0.47
CA ILE A 253 -11.70 -0.82 0.21
C ILE A 253 -11.00 -2.05 0.80
N ALA A 254 -9.67 -2.09 0.87
CA ALA A 254 -8.96 -3.17 1.58
C ALA A 254 -9.04 -3.08 3.10
N GLN A 255 -9.37 -1.91 3.67
CA GLN A 255 -9.72 -1.76 5.09
C GLN A 255 -11.22 -1.76 5.35
N THR A 256 -12.07 -1.65 4.32
CA THR A 256 -13.54 -1.69 4.44
C THR A 256 -14.18 -2.88 3.74
N GLU A 257 -13.46 -3.76 3.07
CA GLU A 257 -13.97 -5.07 2.60
C GLU A 257 -13.81 -6.22 3.60
N THR A 258 -13.60 -5.92 4.87
CA THR A 258 -14.37 -6.60 5.91
C THR A 258 -15.69 -5.84 6.07
N TYR A 259 -16.48 -5.68 5.00
CA TYR A 259 -17.93 -5.68 5.20
C TYR A 259 -18.19 -7.02 5.87
N ASP A 260 -18.44 -6.94 7.17
CA ASP A 260 -18.99 -8.04 7.94
C ASP A 260 -19.96 -8.77 7.04
N GLU A 261 -19.79 -10.09 6.88
CA GLU A 261 -20.82 -10.93 6.26
C GLU A 261 -22.18 -10.59 6.84
N GLU A 262 -22.21 -10.14 8.11
CA GLU A 262 -23.35 -9.59 8.81
C GLU A 262 -23.93 -8.33 8.12
N SER A 263 -23.13 -7.39 7.65
CA SER A 263 -23.63 -6.17 6.99
C SER A 263 -24.22 -6.45 5.61
N LEU A 264 -23.63 -7.37 4.84
CA LEU A 264 -24.18 -7.81 3.55
C LEU A 264 -25.44 -8.63 3.75
N HIS A 265 -25.48 -9.52 4.73
CA HIS A 265 -26.65 -10.29 5.11
C HIS A 265 -27.77 -9.35 5.60
N MET A 266 -27.43 -8.36 6.42
CA MET A 266 -28.38 -7.35 6.90
C MET A 266 -28.97 -6.53 5.75
N ARG A 267 -28.15 -6.10 4.77
CA ARG A 267 -28.61 -5.37 3.60
C ARG A 267 -29.55 -6.20 2.70
N GLN A 268 -29.26 -7.48 2.51
CA GLN A 268 -30.14 -8.41 1.81
C GLN A 268 -31.48 -8.59 2.56
N LEU A 269 -31.39 -8.74 3.87
CA LEU A 269 -32.56 -8.88 4.74
C LEU A 269 -33.47 -7.64 4.66
N LEU A 270 -32.90 -6.44 4.71
CA LEU A 270 -33.63 -5.17 4.64
C LEU A 270 -34.30 -4.93 3.28
N LYS A 271 -33.74 -5.46 2.19
CA LYS A 271 -34.33 -5.41 0.83
C LYS A 271 -35.43 -6.44 0.59
N THR A 272 -35.63 -7.38 1.51
CA THR A 272 -36.69 -8.40 1.35
C THR A 272 -38.07 -7.74 1.37
N LYS A 273 -38.91 -8.14 0.42
CA LYS A 273 -40.31 -7.62 0.33
C LYS A 273 -41.15 -8.22 1.42
N LEU A 274 -42.01 -7.40 2.02
CA LEU A 274 -42.95 -7.83 3.07
C LEU A 274 -43.98 -8.85 2.58
N VAL A 275 -44.23 -8.90 1.26
CA VAL A 275 -45.12 -9.87 0.64
C VAL A 275 -44.59 -11.30 0.71
N ASP A 276 -43.28 -11.47 0.77
CA ASP A 276 -42.59 -12.77 0.84
C ASP A 276 -42.41 -13.26 2.27
N MET A 277 -42.98 -12.52 3.24
CA MET A 277 -42.90 -12.86 4.67
C MET A 277 -44.25 -13.41 5.17
N ASP A 278 -44.21 -14.24 6.20
CA ASP A 278 -45.39 -14.85 6.85
C ASP A 278 -46.17 -13.81 7.68
N LEU A 279 -46.80 -12.87 6.98
CA LEU A 279 -47.69 -11.85 7.55
C LEU A 279 -49.14 -12.12 7.21
N SER A 280 -50.03 -11.77 8.10
CA SER A 280 -51.45 -11.87 7.84
C SER A 280 -51.84 -10.92 6.67
N VAL A 281 -52.82 -11.35 5.84
CA VAL A 281 -53.37 -10.56 4.71
C VAL A 281 -53.80 -9.17 5.17
N ARG A 282 -54.26 -9.06 6.43
CA ARG A 282 -54.72 -7.81 7.01
C ARG A 282 -53.55 -6.86 7.30
N ALA A 283 -52.43 -7.38 7.84
CA ALA A 283 -51.24 -6.60 8.09
C ALA A 283 -50.60 -6.12 6.78
N LEU A 284 -50.47 -7.01 5.77
CA LEU A 284 -49.97 -6.68 4.45
C LEU A 284 -50.80 -5.58 3.73
N ASN A 285 -52.12 -5.66 3.81
CA ASN A 285 -52.96 -4.65 3.17
C ASN A 285 -52.85 -3.27 3.85
N CYS A 286 -52.62 -3.24 5.18
CA CYS A 286 -52.38 -1.99 5.90
C CYS A 286 -51.04 -1.37 5.53
N LEU A 287 -49.99 -2.20 5.38
CA LEU A 287 -48.64 -1.75 5.00
C LEU A 287 -48.60 -1.27 3.55
N LYS A 288 -49.24 -1.98 2.61
CA LYS A 288 -49.38 -1.53 1.23
C LYS A 288 -50.11 -0.19 1.12
N ALA A 289 -51.18 0.01 1.91
CA ALA A 289 -51.91 1.27 1.95
C ALA A 289 -51.05 2.44 2.51
N ALA A 290 -49.96 2.14 3.18
CA ALA A 290 -49.01 3.09 3.74
C ALA A 290 -47.73 3.20 2.89
N GLU A 291 -47.68 2.57 1.70
CA GLU A 291 -46.51 2.53 0.79
C GLU A 291 -45.25 1.95 1.44
N VAL A 292 -45.41 0.96 2.31
CA VAL A 292 -44.33 0.23 2.99
C VAL A 292 -44.19 -1.13 2.33
N ASP A 293 -43.20 -1.31 1.47
CA ASP A 293 -43.06 -2.51 0.64
C ASP A 293 -41.91 -3.43 1.11
N THR A 294 -40.88 -2.88 1.73
CA THR A 294 -39.72 -3.63 2.18
C THR A 294 -39.58 -3.68 3.69
N LEU A 295 -38.79 -4.64 4.19
CA LEU A 295 -38.46 -4.74 5.61
C LEU A 295 -37.70 -3.51 6.08
N GLY A 296 -36.84 -2.93 5.23
CA GLY A 296 -36.13 -1.69 5.50
C GLY A 296 -37.10 -0.52 5.73
N ASP A 297 -38.09 -0.35 4.87
CA ASP A 297 -39.11 0.70 5.03
C ASP A 297 -39.85 0.51 6.37
N LEU A 298 -40.19 -0.72 6.71
CA LEU A 298 -40.92 -1.05 7.95
C LEU A 298 -40.10 -0.66 9.20
N VAL A 299 -38.83 -1.02 9.29
CA VAL A 299 -37.99 -0.75 10.49
C VAL A 299 -37.57 0.71 10.60
N SER A 300 -37.69 1.51 9.53
CA SER A 300 -37.46 2.96 9.59
C SER A 300 -38.51 3.70 10.42
N PHE A 301 -39.72 3.15 10.54
CA PHE A 301 -40.79 3.73 11.34
C PHE A 301 -40.66 3.37 12.83
N ASN A 302 -41.09 4.29 13.67
CA ASN A 302 -41.27 4.01 15.10
C ASN A 302 -42.62 3.33 15.36
N LYS A 303 -42.71 2.53 16.42
CA LYS A 303 -43.96 1.85 16.84
C LYS A 303 -45.16 2.80 16.93
N ASN A 304 -44.94 4.05 17.38
CA ASN A 304 -45.97 5.07 17.52
C ASN A 304 -46.48 5.57 16.17
N ASP A 305 -45.65 5.58 15.12
CA ASP A 305 -46.02 6.04 13.80
C ASP A 305 -46.85 4.97 13.04
N LEU A 306 -46.49 3.69 13.26
CA LEU A 306 -47.27 2.56 12.73
C LEU A 306 -48.72 2.53 13.27
N MET A 307 -48.91 2.94 14.50
CA MET A 307 -50.26 3.02 15.11
C MET A 307 -51.12 4.13 14.50
N LYS A 308 -50.55 5.07 13.75
CA LYS A 308 -51.29 6.13 13.05
C LYS A 308 -51.86 5.68 11.70
N PHE A 309 -51.46 4.52 11.19
CA PHE A 309 -51.92 4.00 9.91
C PHE A 309 -53.38 3.58 9.97
N ARG A 310 -54.12 3.86 8.90
CA ARG A 310 -55.53 3.57 8.81
C ARG A 310 -55.82 2.05 8.90
N ASN A 311 -56.71 1.64 9.76
CA ASN A 311 -57.08 0.23 10.00
C ASN A 311 -55.98 -0.65 10.62
N PHE A 312 -54.91 -0.04 11.16
CA PHE A 312 -53.84 -0.75 11.86
C PHE A 312 -54.17 -0.98 13.34
N GLY A 313 -54.22 -2.24 13.76
CA GLY A 313 -54.64 -2.60 15.12
C GLY A 313 -53.51 -3.16 15.99
N LYS A 314 -53.71 -3.24 17.30
CA LYS A 314 -52.74 -3.78 18.24
C LYS A 314 -52.27 -5.21 17.90
N LYS A 315 -53.16 -6.07 17.35
CA LYS A 315 -52.78 -7.42 16.92
C LYS A 315 -51.79 -7.42 15.73
N SER A 316 -51.98 -6.54 14.78
CA SER A 316 -51.05 -6.40 13.66
C SER A 316 -49.69 -5.83 14.10
N LEU A 317 -49.67 -4.95 15.11
CA LEU A 317 -48.45 -4.43 15.69
C LEU A 317 -47.65 -5.55 16.41
N THR A 318 -48.36 -6.42 17.17
CA THR A 318 -47.69 -7.57 17.85
C THR A 318 -47.07 -8.53 16.81
N GLU A 319 -47.79 -8.83 15.74
CA GLU A 319 -47.32 -9.68 14.64
C GLU A 319 -46.06 -9.11 13.96
N LEU A 320 -46.05 -7.80 13.71
CA LEU A 320 -44.87 -7.12 13.13
C LEU A 320 -43.68 -7.04 14.14
N ASP A 321 -43.98 -6.85 15.43
CA ASP A 321 -42.97 -6.81 16.48
C ASP A 321 -42.27 -8.18 16.62
N GLU A 322 -43.03 -9.27 16.58
CA GLU A 322 -42.49 -10.63 16.58
C GLU A 322 -41.65 -10.91 15.32
N LEU A 323 -42.11 -10.49 14.13
CA LEU A 323 -41.38 -10.67 12.89
C LEU A 323 -40.04 -9.90 12.91
N VAL A 324 -40.04 -8.62 13.29
CA VAL A 324 -38.86 -7.77 13.37
C VAL A 324 -37.86 -8.32 14.40
N HIS A 325 -38.37 -8.76 15.57
CA HIS A 325 -37.54 -9.35 16.61
C HIS A 325 -36.91 -10.68 16.18
N ASN A 326 -37.68 -11.57 15.52
CA ASN A 326 -37.20 -12.87 15.01
C ASN A 326 -36.11 -12.69 13.94
N LYS A 327 -36.08 -11.56 13.24
CA LYS A 327 -35.05 -11.20 12.26
C LYS A 327 -33.89 -10.44 12.85
N GLY A 328 -33.85 -10.24 14.19
CA GLY A 328 -32.79 -9.52 14.87
C GLY A 328 -32.79 -8.01 14.66
N LEU A 329 -33.96 -7.46 14.25
CA LEU A 329 -34.11 -6.03 13.93
C LEU A 329 -34.87 -5.30 15.04
N SER A 330 -34.88 -3.97 14.99
CA SER A 330 -35.66 -3.11 15.88
C SER A 330 -36.31 -1.96 15.11
N PHE A 331 -37.47 -1.51 15.56
CA PHE A 331 -38.13 -0.33 14.97
C PHE A 331 -37.36 0.95 15.28
N GLY A 332 -37.31 1.87 14.32
CA GLY A 332 -36.59 3.13 14.44
C GLY A 332 -35.07 3.00 14.23
N MET A 333 -34.62 1.98 13.49
CA MET A 333 -33.21 1.80 13.15
C MET A 333 -32.74 2.88 12.17
N ASP A 334 -31.51 3.35 12.37
CA ASP A 334 -30.84 4.21 11.39
C ASP A 334 -30.30 3.37 10.21
N LEU A 335 -30.97 3.52 9.07
CA LEU A 335 -30.64 2.79 7.83
C LEU A 335 -29.57 3.48 6.97
N SER A 336 -29.12 4.67 7.35
CA SER A 336 -28.11 5.43 6.60
C SER A 336 -26.79 4.66 6.43
N LYS A 337 -26.46 3.79 7.41
CA LYS A 337 -25.29 2.90 7.38
C LYS A 337 -25.34 1.84 6.27
N TYR A 338 -26.55 1.45 5.84
CA TYR A 338 -26.75 0.35 4.89
C TYR A 338 -26.96 0.82 3.45
N LYS A 339 -26.94 2.15 3.18
CA LYS A 339 -27.09 2.77 1.85
C LYS A 339 -28.16 2.06 1.00
N LEU A 340 -29.39 2.01 1.52
CA LEU A 340 -30.56 1.49 0.79
C LEU A 340 -31.00 2.60 -0.16
N ASP A 341 -30.47 2.62 -1.39
CA ASP A 341 -30.93 3.54 -2.43
C ASP A 341 -32.37 3.17 -2.78
N LYS A 342 -33.25 4.15 -2.78
CA LYS A 342 -34.58 4.02 -3.38
C LYS A 342 -34.39 4.02 -4.90
N ASP A 343 -34.66 2.89 -5.55
CA ASP A 343 -34.84 2.83 -6.99
C ASP A 343 -36.07 3.63 -7.44
#